data_0c090ab57e7e1ea69a987ea1d164f1e4
#
_entry.id   0c090ab57e7e1ea69a987ea1d164f1e4
#
_cell.length_a   1.000
_cell.length_b   1.000
_cell.length_c   1.000
_cell.angle_alpha   90.00
_cell.angle_beta   90.00
_cell.angle_gamma   90.00
#
_symmetry.space_group_name_H-M   'P 1'
#
loop_
_entity.id
_entity.type
_entity.pdbx_description
1 polymer ?
#
loop_
_entity_poly.entity_id
_entity_poly.type
_entity_poly.pdbx_seq_one_letter_code
_entity_poly.pdbx_strand_id
1 'polypeptide(L)'
;MKILIQYIKPFKGLVLLAFLLAAINQTFSLFDPMIFGKLIDEFAKNPFLDPAGNERTQAMFLKGVGNMLLLLVGTAMVSRIAKAFQDYIVNVIIQKFGAALFTDGLKHSMQLPYQAFEDQRSGETLSILTKARADCEKFISYVINVVFGIVVS
;
A
#
# COMPACT_ATOMS: atom_id res chain seq x y z
N MET A 1 -5.45 8.36 -21.42
CA MET A 1 -5.02 9.04 -20.17
C MET A 1 -6.02 10.05 -19.62
N LYS A 2 -6.62 10.94 -20.43
CA LYS A 2 -7.62 11.93 -19.95
C LYS A 2 -8.84 11.28 -19.27
N ILE A 3 -9.32 10.17 -19.80
CA ILE A 3 -10.49 9.43 -19.27
C ILE A 3 -10.20 8.86 -17.87
N LEU A 4 -9.05 8.23 -17.67
CA LEU A 4 -8.63 7.70 -16.37
C LEU A 4 -8.58 8.79 -15.29
N ILE A 5 -8.03 9.96 -15.63
CA ILE A 5 -7.94 11.09 -14.69
C ILE A 5 -9.34 11.62 -14.32
N GLN A 6 -10.29 11.56 -15.24
CA GLN A 6 -11.66 12.03 -15.00
C GLN A 6 -12.41 11.11 -14.03
N TYR A 7 -12.16 9.80 -14.05
CA TYR A 7 -12.74 8.83 -13.13
C TYR A 7 -12.08 8.84 -11.74
N ILE A 8 -10.81 9.24 -11.65
CA ILE A 8 -10.09 9.36 -10.38
C ILE A 8 -10.41 10.67 -9.67
N LYS A 9 -10.85 11.72 -10.40
CA LYS A 9 -11.20 13.03 -9.83
C LYS A 9 -12.12 12.97 -8.59
N PRO A 10 -13.22 12.20 -8.57
CA PRO A 10 -14.09 12.13 -7.40
C PRO A 10 -13.44 11.46 -6.18
N PHE A 11 -12.37 10.69 -6.37
CA PHE A 11 -11.69 9.93 -5.31
C PHE A 11 -10.38 10.56 -4.83
N LYS A 12 -10.12 11.85 -5.17
CA LYS A 12 -8.89 12.56 -4.82
C LYS A 12 -8.57 12.49 -3.31
N GLY A 13 -9.58 12.57 -2.45
CA GLY A 13 -9.41 12.46 -1.01
C GLY A 13 -8.92 11.08 -0.56
N LEU A 14 -9.45 10.02 -1.15
CA LEU A 14 -9.02 8.65 -0.86
C LEU A 14 -7.60 8.39 -1.39
N VAL A 15 -7.27 8.94 -2.56
CA VAL A 15 -5.91 8.85 -3.13
C VAL A 15 -4.92 9.60 -2.23
N LEU A 16 -5.25 10.81 -1.80
CA LEU A 16 -4.42 11.58 -0.87
C LEU A 16 -4.22 10.86 0.47
N LEU A 17 -5.29 10.26 1.00
CA LEU A 17 -5.22 9.47 2.24
C LEU A 17 -4.33 8.23 2.07
N ALA A 18 -4.42 7.54 0.94
CA ALA A 18 -3.55 6.41 0.62
C ALA A 18 -2.08 6.86 0.54
N PHE A 19 -1.79 8.04 -0.05
CA PHE A 19 -0.44 8.60 -0.08
C PHE A 19 0.08 8.95 1.31
N LEU A 20 -0.73 9.56 2.15
CA LEU A 20 -0.35 9.85 3.55
C LEU A 20 -0.01 8.58 4.32
N LEU A 21 -0.85 7.55 4.23
CA LEU A 21 -0.60 6.26 4.88
C LEU A 21 0.66 5.58 4.35
N ALA A 22 0.92 5.68 3.04
CA ALA A 22 2.15 5.16 2.45
C ALA A 22 3.39 5.87 2.98
N ALA A 23 3.34 7.20 3.08
CA ALA A 23 4.44 7.99 3.64
C ALA A 23 4.72 7.61 5.10
N ILE A 24 3.66 7.46 5.91
CA ILE A 24 3.78 7.00 7.30
C ILE A 24 4.42 5.60 7.33
N ASN A 25 3.88 4.64 6.58
CA ASN A 25 4.40 3.28 6.53
C ASN A 25 5.90 3.25 6.15
N GLN A 26 6.29 4.00 5.13
CA GLN A 26 7.69 4.05 4.68
C GLN A 26 8.60 4.70 5.72
N THR A 27 8.17 5.78 6.35
CA THR A 27 8.94 6.44 7.41
C THR A 27 9.20 5.46 8.56
N PHE A 28 8.18 4.76 9.02
CA PHE A 28 8.35 3.76 10.09
C PHE A 28 9.21 2.57 9.64
N SER A 29 9.12 2.13 8.40
CA SER A 29 9.95 1.06 7.84
C SER A 29 11.44 1.43 7.80
N LEU A 30 11.78 2.71 7.66
CA LEU A 30 13.17 3.18 7.74
C LEU A 30 13.72 3.18 9.17
N PHE A 31 12.86 3.23 10.18
CA PHE A 31 13.28 3.13 11.57
C PHE A 31 13.69 1.69 11.96
N ASP A 32 13.13 0.66 11.33
CA ASP A 32 13.45 -0.74 11.63
C ASP A 32 14.96 -1.03 11.54
N PRO A 33 15.68 -0.73 10.41
CA PRO A 33 17.12 -0.95 10.34
C PRO A 33 17.93 -0.04 11.27
N MET A 34 17.44 1.18 11.56
CA MET A 34 18.10 2.08 12.51
C MET A 34 18.03 1.54 13.94
N ILE A 35 16.88 1.07 14.39
CA ILE A 35 16.69 0.50 15.71
C ILE A 35 17.51 -0.79 15.85
N PHE A 36 17.48 -1.64 14.81
CA PHE A 36 18.27 -2.86 14.77
C PHE A 36 19.78 -2.58 14.77
N GLY A 37 20.24 -1.58 14.02
CA GLY A 37 21.64 -1.14 14.03
C GLY A 37 22.09 -0.68 15.42
N LYS A 38 21.29 0.14 16.09
CA LYS A 38 21.58 0.58 17.47
C LYS A 38 21.60 -0.59 18.46
N LEU A 39 20.70 -1.54 18.30
CA LEU A 39 20.68 -2.74 19.15
C LEU A 39 21.97 -3.55 18.99
N ILE A 40 22.46 -3.72 17.78
CA ILE A 40 23.73 -4.42 17.55
C ILE A 40 24.91 -3.61 18.09
N ASP A 41 24.98 -2.32 17.78
CA ASP A 41 26.11 -1.48 18.17
C ASP A 41 26.22 -1.32 19.69
N GLU A 42 25.10 -1.18 20.37
CA GLU A 42 25.06 -0.89 21.78
C GLU A 42 25.09 -2.14 22.67
N PHE A 43 24.49 -3.23 22.23
CA PHE A 43 24.34 -4.45 23.05
C PHE A 43 25.10 -5.66 22.53
N ALA A 44 25.31 -5.80 21.22
CA ALA A 44 26.02 -6.97 20.67
C ALA A 44 27.54 -6.74 20.61
N LYS A 45 27.99 -5.51 20.28
CA LYS A 45 29.42 -5.18 20.23
C LYS A 45 30.03 -4.99 21.61
N ASN A 46 29.28 -4.39 22.55
CA ASN A 46 29.75 -4.09 23.91
C ASN A 46 28.73 -4.54 24.95
N PRO A 47 28.59 -5.85 25.20
CA PRO A 47 27.55 -6.36 26.08
C PRO A 47 27.76 -5.97 27.55
N PHE A 48 28.99 -5.68 27.96
CA PHE A 48 29.36 -5.38 29.34
C PHE A 48 29.59 -3.90 29.66
N LEU A 49 29.58 -3.01 28.61
CA LEU A 49 29.85 -1.60 28.78
C LEU A 49 28.65 -0.76 28.29
N ASP A 50 28.36 0.29 29.05
CA ASP A 50 27.39 1.32 28.65
C ASP A 50 28.06 2.26 27.61
N PRO A 51 27.30 3.00 26.76
CA PRO A 51 27.86 4.03 25.89
C PRO A 51 28.74 5.05 26.63
N ALA A 52 28.55 5.19 27.94
CA ALA A 52 29.36 6.02 28.81
C ALA A 52 30.62 5.33 29.37
N GLY A 53 30.87 4.05 29.00
CA GLY A 53 32.04 3.30 29.47
C GLY A 53 31.89 2.65 30.85
N ASN A 54 30.71 2.65 31.44
CA ASN A 54 30.47 2.02 32.76
C ASN A 54 30.10 0.54 32.61
N GLU A 55 30.46 -0.30 33.58
CA GLU A 55 30.09 -1.71 33.61
C GLU A 55 28.58 -1.90 33.77
N ARG A 56 27.99 -2.68 32.85
CA ARG A 56 26.56 -3.05 32.91
C ARG A 56 26.33 -4.26 33.75
N THR A 57 25.40 -4.16 34.70
CA THR A 57 24.87 -5.32 35.39
C THR A 57 23.98 -6.13 34.45
N GLN A 58 23.95 -7.49 34.60
CA GLN A 58 23.09 -8.36 33.77
C GLN A 58 21.64 -7.93 33.73
N ALA A 59 21.08 -7.42 34.82
CA ALA A 59 19.72 -6.90 34.88
C ALA A 59 19.52 -5.65 34.01
N MET A 60 20.52 -4.76 33.97
CA MET A 60 20.50 -3.55 33.11
C MET A 60 20.60 -3.92 31.63
N PHE A 61 21.45 -4.91 31.30
CA PHE A 61 21.57 -5.44 29.94
C PHE A 61 20.25 -6.03 29.43
N LEU A 62 19.65 -6.95 30.20
CA LEU A 62 18.38 -7.58 29.83
C LEU A 62 17.24 -6.57 29.71
N LYS A 63 17.18 -5.58 30.58
CA LYS A 63 16.18 -4.52 30.53
C LYS A 63 16.37 -3.61 29.31
N GLY A 64 17.62 -3.28 28.98
CA GLY A 64 17.97 -2.47 27.80
C GLY A 64 17.62 -3.18 26.50
N VAL A 65 18.04 -4.44 26.35
CA VAL A 65 17.71 -5.28 25.19
C VAL A 65 16.20 -5.48 25.08
N GLY A 66 15.52 -5.78 26.19
CA GLY A 66 14.07 -5.96 26.21
C GLY A 66 13.31 -4.71 25.75
N ASN A 67 13.75 -3.53 26.21
CA ASN A 67 13.15 -2.25 25.81
C ASN A 67 13.36 -1.94 24.31
N MET A 68 14.56 -2.21 23.80
CA MET A 68 14.86 -2.04 22.36
C MET A 68 14.09 -3.02 21.48
N LEU A 69 13.93 -4.27 21.91
CA LEU A 69 13.09 -5.25 21.21
C LEU A 69 11.61 -4.84 21.22
N LEU A 70 11.12 -4.31 22.35
CA LEU A 70 9.75 -3.82 22.47
C LEU A 70 9.52 -2.62 21.55
N LEU A 71 10.48 -1.71 21.43
CA LEU A 71 10.47 -0.61 20.49
C LEU A 71 10.43 -1.11 19.04
N LEU A 72 11.26 -2.07 18.70
CA LEU A 72 11.33 -2.66 17.35
C LEU A 72 10.00 -3.32 16.97
N VAL A 73 9.44 -4.15 17.86
CA VAL A 73 8.13 -4.77 17.63
C VAL A 73 7.02 -3.71 17.53
N GLY A 74 7.03 -2.70 18.39
CA GLY A 74 6.07 -1.60 18.37
C GLY A 74 6.10 -0.84 17.05
N THR A 75 7.29 -0.45 16.57
CA THR A 75 7.48 0.23 15.29
C THR A 75 7.02 -0.63 14.12
N ALA A 76 7.38 -1.91 14.12
CA ALA A 76 6.94 -2.85 13.09
C ALA A 76 5.42 -3.05 13.08
N MET A 77 4.76 -3.11 14.24
CA MET A 77 3.30 -3.20 14.32
C MET A 77 2.62 -1.96 13.74
N VAL A 78 3.07 -0.76 14.10
CA VAL A 78 2.53 0.49 13.57
C VAL A 78 2.68 0.55 12.04
N SER A 79 3.85 0.19 11.52
CA SER A 79 4.11 0.11 10.08
C SER A 79 3.15 -0.86 9.39
N ARG A 80 2.93 -2.05 9.93
CA ARG A 80 2.03 -3.06 9.36
C ARG A 80 0.57 -2.64 9.40
N ILE A 81 0.14 -2.00 10.48
CA ILE A 81 -1.23 -1.44 10.59
C ILE A 81 -1.44 -0.34 9.55
N ALA A 82 -0.50 0.60 9.43
CA ALA A 82 -0.57 1.65 8.41
C ALA A 82 -0.64 1.08 7.00
N LYS A 83 0.15 0.03 6.71
CA LYS A 83 0.11 -0.67 5.43
C LYS A 83 -1.24 -1.36 5.19
N ALA A 84 -1.81 -2.03 6.16
CA ALA A 84 -3.11 -2.67 6.03
C ALA A 84 -4.23 -1.67 5.70
N PHE A 85 -4.22 -0.50 6.34
CA PHE A 85 -5.14 0.60 6.01
C PHE A 85 -4.91 1.15 4.61
N GLN A 86 -3.67 1.32 4.22
CA GLN A 86 -3.30 1.75 2.86
C GLN A 86 -3.85 0.76 1.82
N ASP A 87 -3.58 -0.53 1.99
CA ASP A 87 -4.03 -1.59 1.08
C ASP A 87 -5.56 -1.64 1.01
N TYR A 88 -6.25 -1.47 2.13
CA TYR A 88 -7.71 -1.36 2.18
C TYR A 88 -8.23 -0.20 1.33
N ILE A 89 -7.67 1.01 1.50
CA ILE A 89 -8.09 2.19 0.75
C ILE A 89 -7.81 2.02 -0.74
N VAL A 90 -6.65 1.48 -1.11
CA VAL A 90 -6.30 1.17 -2.50
C VAL A 90 -7.31 0.20 -3.10
N ASN A 91 -7.67 -0.86 -2.39
CA ASN A 91 -8.69 -1.82 -2.84
C ASN A 91 -10.06 -1.16 -3.03
N VAL A 92 -10.47 -0.27 -2.13
CA VAL A 92 -11.73 0.50 -2.26
C VAL A 92 -11.71 1.37 -3.52
N ILE A 93 -10.60 2.03 -3.80
CA ILE A 93 -10.43 2.85 -5.02
C ILE A 93 -10.56 1.97 -6.26
N ILE A 94 -9.84 0.85 -6.31
CA ILE A 94 -9.85 -0.10 -7.43
C ILE A 94 -11.26 -0.63 -7.68
N GLN A 95 -11.97 -1.05 -6.64
CA GLN A 95 -13.33 -1.59 -6.78
C GLN A 95 -14.32 -0.53 -7.27
N LYS A 96 -14.27 0.67 -6.74
CA LYS A 96 -15.14 1.78 -7.18
C LYS A 96 -14.85 2.19 -8.63
N PHE A 97 -13.58 2.25 -8.99
CA PHE A 97 -13.16 2.54 -10.35
C PHE A 97 -13.61 1.43 -11.32
N GLY A 98 -13.38 0.16 -10.97
CA GLY A 98 -13.78 -0.99 -11.77
C GLY A 98 -15.30 -1.04 -11.97
N ALA A 99 -16.10 -0.75 -10.92
CA ALA A 99 -17.55 -0.68 -11.02
C ALA A 99 -18.01 0.46 -11.93
N ALA A 100 -17.42 1.64 -11.83
CA ALA A 100 -17.75 2.78 -12.69
C ALA A 100 -17.43 2.48 -14.16
N LEU A 101 -16.25 1.91 -14.42
CA LEU A 101 -15.83 1.52 -15.77
C LEU A 101 -16.73 0.45 -16.39
N PHE A 102 -17.12 -0.54 -15.59
CA PHE A 102 -18.04 -1.59 -16.02
C PHE A 102 -19.44 -1.03 -16.36
N THR A 103 -19.97 -0.17 -15.49
CA THR A 103 -21.29 0.44 -15.67
C THR A 103 -21.34 1.32 -16.92
N ASP A 104 -20.29 2.14 -17.13
CA ASP A 104 -20.21 3.00 -18.33
C ASP A 104 -20.00 2.18 -19.61
N GLY A 105 -19.18 1.13 -19.55
CA GLY A 105 -18.99 0.23 -20.67
C GLY A 105 -20.28 -0.50 -21.06
N LEU A 106 -21.03 -0.98 -20.08
CA LEU A 106 -22.32 -1.63 -20.29
C LEU A 106 -23.34 -0.66 -20.86
N LYS A 107 -23.42 0.56 -20.31
CA LYS A 107 -24.32 1.61 -20.80
C LYS A 107 -24.01 1.99 -22.25
N HIS A 108 -22.73 2.11 -22.58
CA HIS A 108 -22.31 2.41 -23.94
C HIS A 108 -22.65 1.26 -24.89
N SER A 109 -22.45 0.01 -24.49
CA SER A 109 -22.83 -1.18 -25.27
C SER A 109 -24.34 -1.25 -25.54
N MET A 110 -25.17 -0.85 -24.56
CA MET A 110 -26.63 -0.82 -24.70
C MET A 110 -27.14 0.31 -25.59
N GLN A 111 -26.33 1.35 -25.85
CA GLN A 111 -26.68 2.46 -26.74
C GLN A 111 -26.33 2.18 -28.19
N LEU A 112 -25.64 1.08 -28.51
CA LEU A 112 -25.32 0.67 -29.86
C LEU A 112 -26.59 0.25 -30.60
N PRO A 113 -26.74 0.52 -31.93
CA PRO A 113 -27.85 0.04 -32.73
C PRO A 113 -28.01 -1.47 -32.64
N TYR A 114 -29.25 -1.94 -32.59
CA TYR A 114 -29.62 -3.38 -32.41
C TYR A 114 -28.87 -4.32 -33.37
N GLN A 115 -28.60 -3.91 -34.59
CA GLN A 115 -27.85 -4.70 -35.57
C GLN A 115 -26.38 -4.95 -35.17
N ALA A 116 -25.73 -3.98 -34.54
CA ALA A 116 -24.36 -4.14 -34.04
C ALA A 116 -24.29 -4.98 -32.77
N PHE A 117 -25.41 -5.08 -32.03
CA PHE A 117 -25.52 -5.91 -30.82
C PHE A 117 -25.78 -7.40 -31.15
N GLU A 118 -26.45 -7.67 -32.25
CA GLU A 118 -26.77 -9.03 -32.72
C GLU A 118 -25.54 -9.74 -33.32
N ASP A 119 -24.68 -9.01 -34.02
CA ASP A 119 -23.39 -9.49 -34.56
C ASP A 119 -22.35 -9.79 -33.47
N GLN A 120 -22.39 -9.08 -32.36
CA GLN A 120 -21.55 -9.39 -31.18
C GLN A 120 -22.38 -10.25 -30.21
N ARG A 121 -22.06 -11.55 -30.15
CA ARG A 121 -22.66 -12.44 -29.15
C ARG A 121 -22.58 -11.76 -27.77
N SER A 122 -23.73 -11.54 -27.13
CA SER A 122 -23.85 -10.81 -25.87
C SER A 122 -22.91 -11.34 -24.76
N GLY A 123 -22.59 -12.64 -24.81
CA GLY A 123 -21.60 -13.27 -23.93
C GLY A 123 -20.17 -12.86 -24.21
N GLU A 124 -19.81 -12.53 -25.45
CA GLU A 124 -18.48 -12.08 -25.82
C GLU A 124 -18.22 -10.66 -25.35
N THR A 125 -19.19 -9.76 -25.49
CA THR A 125 -19.14 -8.38 -25.00
C THR A 125 -18.99 -8.34 -23.47
N LEU A 126 -19.74 -9.20 -22.74
CA LEU A 126 -19.64 -9.30 -21.30
C LEU A 126 -18.27 -9.84 -20.86
N SER A 127 -17.74 -10.83 -21.58
CA SER A 127 -16.40 -11.39 -21.33
C SER A 127 -15.30 -10.34 -21.55
N ILE A 128 -15.38 -9.57 -22.63
CA ILE A 128 -14.42 -8.47 -22.93
C ILE A 128 -14.49 -7.40 -21.86
N LEU A 129 -15.67 -6.98 -21.41
CA LEU A 129 -15.83 -5.99 -20.35
C LEU A 129 -15.29 -6.47 -19.01
N THR A 130 -15.53 -7.73 -18.67
CA THR A 130 -15.03 -8.33 -17.43
C THR A 130 -13.50 -8.42 -17.45
N LYS A 131 -12.93 -8.83 -18.59
CA LYS A 131 -11.48 -8.89 -18.78
C LYS A 131 -10.84 -7.50 -18.75
N ALA A 132 -11.43 -6.53 -19.44
CA ALA A 132 -10.97 -5.13 -19.43
C ALA A 132 -10.99 -4.55 -18.01
N ARG A 133 -12.05 -4.83 -17.22
CA ARG A 133 -12.13 -4.46 -15.82
C ARG A 133 -10.96 -5.05 -15.01
N ALA A 134 -10.73 -6.36 -15.12
CA ALA A 134 -9.67 -7.04 -14.38
C ALA A 134 -8.27 -6.53 -14.78
N ASP A 135 -8.04 -6.25 -16.05
CA ASP A 135 -6.77 -5.71 -16.55
C ASP A 135 -6.56 -4.26 -16.09
N CYS A 136 -7.62 -3.44 -16.06
CA CYS A 136 -7.57 -2.09 -15.48
C CYS A 136 -7.31 -2.10 -13.97
N GLU A 137 -7.94 -3.01 -13.22
CA GLU A 137 -7.70 -3.18 -11.79
C GLU A 137 -6.23 -3.52 -11.52
N LYS A 138 -5.66 -4.47 -12.26
CA LYS A 138 -4.24 -4.83 -12.18
C LYS A 138 -3.32 -3.65 -12.54
N PHE A 139 -3.64 -2.93 -13.62
CA PHE A 139 -2.85 -1.79 -14.06
C PHE A 139 -2.85 -0.67 -13.02
N ILE A 140 -4.02 -0.34 -12.45
CA ILE A 140 -4.14 0.69 -11.40
C ILE A 140 -3.37 0.27 -10.16
N SER A 141 -3.51 -0.99 -9.72
CA SER A 141 -2.76 -1.52 -8.59
C SER A 141 -1.26 -1.44 -8.82
N TYR A 142 -0.79 -1.81 -10.01
CA TYR A 142 0.61 -1.72 -10.40
C TYR A 142 1.12 -0.27 -10.40
N VAL A 143 0.39 0.65 -11.04
CA VAL A 143 0.74 2.08 -11.09
C VAL A 143 0.81 2.67 -9.67
N ILE A 144 -0.19 2.38 -8.82
CA ILE A 144 -0.20 2.85 -7.44
C ILE A 144 1.03 2.32 -6.70
N ASN A 145 1.30 1.02 -6.75
CA ASN A 145 2.44 0.41 -6.07
C ASN A 145 3.78 0.95 -6.58
N VAL A 146 3.95 1.14 -7.89
CA VAL A 146 5.17 1.67 -8.49
C VAL A 146 5.36 3.14 -8.14
N VAL A 147 4.31 3.96 -8.28
CA VAL A 147 4.36 5.39 -7.92
C VAL A 147 4.66 5.55 -6.43
N PHE A 148 4.02 4.76 -5.57
CA PHE A 148 4.34 4.73 -4.14
C PHE A 148 5.79 4.31 -3.89
N GLY A 149 6.27 3.26 -4.56
CA GLY A 149 7.66 2.82 -4.44
C GLY A 149 8.66 3.91 -4.82
N ILE A 150 8.41 4.65 -5.90
CA ILE A 150 9.32 5.69 -6.41
C ILE A 150 9.26 6.97 -5.57
N VAL A 151 8.06 7.39 -5.13
CA VAL A 151 7.88 8.66 -4.41
C VAL A 151 8.36 8.56 -2.98
N VAL A 152 8.33 7.37 -2.40
CA VAL A 152 8.55 7.14 -0.96
C VAL A 152 9.87 6.40 -0.69
N SER A 153 10.54 5.88 -1.73
CA SER A 153 11.89 5.30 -1.65
C SER A 153 12.97 6.35 -1.82
#